data_2681b05d1ed2d0755f62e18bb89c8598
#
_entry.id   2681b05d1ed2d0755f62e18bb89c8598
#
_cell.length_a   1.000
_cell.length_b   1.000
_cell.length_c   1.000
_cell.angle_alpha   90.00
_cell.angle_beta   90.00
_cell.angle_gamma   90.00
#
_symmetry.space_group_name_H-M   'P 1'
#
loop_
_entity.id
_entity.type
_entity.pdbx_description
1 polymer ?
#
loop_
_entity_poly.entity_id
_entity_poly.type
_entity_poly.pdbx_seq_one_letter_code
_entity_poly.pdbx_strand_id
1 'polypeptide(L)'
;MKETVKAYADCNMDGDAGYKLRNLNYRAKYPLGVTEAIQVMCEALNCKSDTEAYNNFRPELLAELPLDAQVTLAREASVCIYFTSDKAVSAKRLQKNMVADEFDLQDDGSYRVWWD
;
A
#
# COMPACT_ATOMS: atom_id res chain seq x y z
N MET A 1 8.62 -6.35 13.62
CA MET A 1 7.65 -6.33 12.54
C MET A 1 6.21 -6.21 12.98
N LYS A 2 5.65 -7.11 13.81
CA LYS A 2 4.29 -6.89 14.39
C LYS A 2 4.19 -5.53 15.10
N GLU A 3 5.27 -5.10 15.70
CA GLU A 3 5.36 -3.79 16.34
C GLU A 3 5.26 -2.65 15.34
N THR A 4 5.78 -2.83 14.13
CA THR A 4 5.67 -1.82 13.06
C THR A 4 4.23 -1.64 12.63
N VAL A 5 3.49 -2.74 12.42
CA VAL A 5 2.07 -2.70 12.06
C VAL A 5 1.29 -2.01 13.17
N LYS A 6 1.53 -2.41 14.42
CA LYS A 6 0.84 -1.82 15.58
C LYS A 6 1.14 -0.33 15.69
N ALA A 7 2.41 0.06 15.61
CA ALA A 7 2.79 1.46 15.72
C ALA A 7 2.16 2.30 14.60
N TYR A 8 2.15 1.79 13.38
CA TYR A 8 1.54 2.48 12.26
C TYR A 8 0.04 2.66 12.46
N ALA A 9 -0.64 1.61 12.89
CA ALA A 9 -2.08 1.66 13.11
C ALA A 9 -2.46 2.53 14.31
N ASP A 10 -1.67 2.48 15.39
CA ASP A 10 -1.90 3.34 16.55
C ASP A 10 -1.81 4.83 16.18
N CYS A 11 -0.96 5.16 15.20
CA CYS A 11 -0.83 6.53 14.70
C CYS A 11 -1.91 6.92 13.69
N ASN A 12 -2.50 5.96 12.98
CA ASN A 12 -3.38 6.21 11.84
C ASN A 12 -4.81 5.75 12.05
N MET A 13 -5.03 4.79 12.96
CA MET A 13 -6.32 4.14 13.17
C MET A 13 -6.47 3.72 14.63
N ASP A 14 -7.71 3.65 15.11
CA ASP A 14 -8.01 3.11 16.42
C ASP A 14 -8.24 1.60 16.37
N GLY A 15 -7.85 0.89 17.44
CA GLY A 15 -8.14 -0.52 17.63
C GLY A 15 -7.14 -1.46 16.97
N ASP A 16 -7.55 -2.70 16.69
CA ASP A 16 -6.68 -3.74 16.17
C ASP A 16 -6.18 -3.41 14.76
N ALA A 17 -4.88 -3.18 14.64
CA ALA A 17 -4.23 -2.77 13.43
C ALA A 17 -4.36 -3.79 12.31
N GLY A 18 -4.01 -5.03 12.61
CA GLY A 18 -4.02 -6.08 11.60
C GLY A 18 -5.40 -6.32 11.03
N TYR A 19 -6.40 -6.36 11.92
CA TYR A 19 -7.79 -6.56 11.49
C TYR A 19 -8.24 -5.44 10.56
N LYS A 20 -8.00 -4.19 10.95
CA LYS A 20 -8.41 -3.04 10.13
C LYS A 20 -7.72 -3.02 8.78
N LEU A 21 -6.42 -3.28 8.76
CA LEU A 21 -5.66 -3.29 7.51
C LEU A 21 -6.10 -4.40 6.55
N ARG A 22 -6.63 -5.51 7.08
CA ARG A 22 -7.08 -6.65 6.25
C ARG A 22 -8.54 -6.58 5.86
N ASN A 23 -9.41 -6.04 6.71
CA ASN A 23 -10.84 -6.30 6.60
C ASN A 23 -11.73 -5.06 6.49
N LEU A 24 -11.28 -3.92 6.96
CA LEU A 24 -12.10 -2.70 6.97
C LEU A 24 -11.56 -1.69 5.98
N ASN A 25 -12.47 -0.98 5.32
CA ASN A 25 -12.07 0.13 4.48
C ASN A 25 -11.45 1.23 5.35
N TYR A 26 -10.33 1.76 4.89
CA TYR A 26 -9.61 2.82 5.59
C TYR A 26 -8.71 3.57 4.63
N ARG A 27 -8.26 4.71 5.06
CA ARG A 27 -7.14 5.42 4.44
C ARG A 27 -6.25 5.93 5.58
N ALA A 28 -5.01 5.51 5.58
CA ALA A 28 -4.07 5.89 6.63
C ALA A 28 -3.80 7.40 6.61
N LYS A 29 -3.41 7.94 7.76
CA LYS A 29 -3.16 9.38 7.92
C LYS A 29 -1.76 9.79 7.48
N TYR A 30 -0.79 8.88 7.57
CA TYR A 30 0.61 9.20 7.29
C TYR A 30 1.18 8.29 6.21
N PRO A 31 2.01 8.83 5.32
CA PRO A 31 2.68 8.00 4.33
C PRO A 31 3.86 7.24 4.96
N LEU A 32 4.27 6.20 4.26
CA LEU A 32 5.46 5.40 4.58
C LEU A 32 6.39 5.41 3.37
N GLY A 33 7.67 5.21 3.60
CA GLY A 33 8.59 4.88 2.51
C GLY A 33 8.24 3.51 1.93
N VAL A 34 8.74 3.23 0.72
CA VAL A 34 8.41 1.99 0.01
C VAL A 34 8.76 0.74 0.84
N THR A 35 9.97 0.69 1.40
CA THR A 35 10.42 -0.47 2.18
C THR A 35 9.54 -0.70 3.40
N GLU A 36 9.21 0.35 4.14
CA GLU A 36 8.33 0.24 5.30
C GLU A 36 6.92 -0.20 4.89
N ALA A 37 6.41 0.34 3.78
CA ALA A 37 5.09 -0.04 3.28
C ALA A 37 5.03 -1.53 2.95
N ILE A 38 6.07 -2.08 2.32
CA ILE A 38 6.16 -3.51 2.04
C ILE A 38 6.10 -4.32 3.34
N GLN A 39 6.88 -3.93 4.34
CA GLN A 39 6.92 -4.63 5.63
C GLN A 39 5.56 -4.60 6.32
N VAL A 40 4.93 -3.43 6.40
CA VAL A 40 3.63 -3.29 7.04
C VAL A 40 2.57 -4.11 6.32
N MET A 41 2.54 -4.05 4.98
CA MET A 41 1.57 -4.82 4.21
C MET A 41 1.77 -6.32 4.35
N CYS A 42 3.01 -6.78 4.32
CA CYS A 42 3.29 -8.21 4.50
C CYS A 42 2.76 -8.72 5.84
N GLU A 43 2.99 -7.97 6.90
CA GLU A 43 2.49 -8.36 8.22
C GLU A 43 0.98 -8.25 8.35
N ALA A 44 0.42 -7.16 7.84
CA ALA A 44 -1.02 -6.92 7.90
C ALA A 44 -1.79 -8.01 7.17
N LEU A 45 -1.27 -8.50 6.06
CA LEU A 45 -1.90 -9.55 5.26
C LEU A 45 -1.51 -10.96 5.72
N ASN A 46 -0.75 -11.08 6.80
CA ASN A 46 -0.25 -12.36 7.33
C ASN A 46 0.58 -13.15 6.30
N CYS A 47 1.30 -12.45 5.44
CA CYS A 47 2.20 -13.09 4.50
C CYS A 47 3.39 -13.69 5.23
N LYS A 48 3.88 -14.84 4.76
CA LYS A 48 5.11 -15.44 5.27
C LYS A 48 6.33 -14.73 4.72
N SER A 49 6.17 -14.07 3.56
CA SER A 49 7.20 -13.28 2.93
C SER A 49 6.55 -12.18 2.11
N ASP A 50 7.34 -11.18 1.70
CA ASP A 50 6.85 -10.07 0.88
C ASP A 50 6.51 -10.49 -0.56
N THR A 51 6.83 -11.71 -0.96
CA THR A 51 6.48 -12.25 -2.28
C THR A 51 5.18 -13.05 -2.27
N GLU A 52 4.59 -13.31 -1.11
CA GLU A 52 3.37 -14.09 -0.99
C GLU A 52 2.17 -13.31 -1.53
N ALA A 53 1.38 -13.93 -2.38
CA ALA A 53 0.23 -13.28 -3.01
C ALA A 53 -0.97 -13.17 -2.07
N TYR A 54 -1.70 -12.07 -2.20
CA TYR A 54 -2.99 -11.86 -1.56
C TYR A 54 -3.94 -11.32 -2.64
N ASN A 55 -4.79 -12.18 -3.19
CA ASN A 55 -5.51 -11.93 -4.44
C ASN A 55 -4.49 -11.67 -5.56
N ASN A 56 -4.59 -10.56 -6.26
CA ASN A 56 -3.63 -10.18 -7.31
C ASN A 56 -2.48 -9.33 -6.77
N PHE A 57 -2.46 -9.09 -5.47
CA PHE A 57 -1.45 -8.25 -4.84
C PHE A 57 -0.39 -9.09 -4.12
N ARG A 58 0.85 -8.66 -4.27
CA ARG A 58 1.98 -9.13 -3.46
C ARG A 58 2.70 -7.89 -2.94
N PRO A 59 3.06 -7.84 -1.65
CA PRO A 59 3.73 -6.64 -1.11
C PRO A 59 4.95 -6.21 -1.90
N GLU A 60 5.72 -7.15 -2.47
CA GLU A 60 6.91 -6.81 -3.28
C GLU A 60 6.60 -5.97 -4.52
N LEU A 61 5.35 -5.96 -4.99
CA LEU A 61 4.97 -5.13 -6.14
C LEU A 61 5.19 -3.65 -5.86
N LEU A 62 5.15 -3.24 -4.60
CA LEU A 62 5.43 -1.86 -4.21
C LEU A 62 6.87 -1.45 -4.52
N ALA A 63 7.78 -2.41 -4.69
CA ALA A 63 9.16 -2.12 -5.07
C ALA A 63 9.29 -1.56 -6.50
N GLU A 64 8.23 -1.66 -7.31
CA GLU A 64 8.19 -1.04 -8.64
C GLU A 64 8.03 0.47 -8.58
N LEU A 65 7.61 1.01 -7.44
CA LEU A 65 7.43 2.45 -7.25
C LEU A 65 8.78 3.17 -7.25
N PRO A 66 8.80 4.48 -7.62
CA PRO A 66 10.01 5.28 -7.46
C PRO A 66 10.54 5.21 -6.01
N LEU A 67 11.86 5.27 -5.86
CA LEU A 67 12.49 5.15 -4.53
C LEU A 67 12.06 6.27 -3.56
N ASP A 68 11.70 7.43 -4.09
CA ASP A 68 11.25 8.58 -3.28
C ASP A 68 9.75 8.53 -2.98
N ALA A 69 9.03 7.51 -3.44
CA ALA A 69 7.59 7.44 -3.27
C ALA A 69 7.20 7.47 -1.79
N GLN A 70 6.17 8.25 -1.50
CA GLN A 70 5.52 8.29 -0.19
C GLN A 70 4.20 7.54 -0.33
N VAL A 71 4.08 6.41 0.35
CA VAL A 71 2.99 5.46 0.19
C VAL A 71 2.02 5.56 1.35
N THR A 72 0.76 5.85 1.05
CA THR A 72 -0.31 5.85 2.05
C THR A 72 -1.12 4.58 1.86
N LEU A 73 -1.13 3.74 2.89
CA LEU A 73 -1.88 2.48 2.86
C LEU A 73 -3.37 2.74 2.97
N ALA A 74 -4.15 1.92 2.27
CA ALA A 74 -5.60 2.03 2.25
C ALA A 74 -6.25 0.67 1.99
N ARG A 75 -7.57 0.63 2.12
CA ARG A 75 -8.38 -0.50 1.69
C ARG A 75 -9.71 0.05 1.21
N GLU A 76 -10.06 -0.31 -0.02
CA GLU A 76 -11.33 0.08 -0.65
C GLU A 76 -11.94 -1.19 -1.24
N ALA A 77 -12.60 -1.96 -0.39
CA ALA A 77 -13.11 -3.30 -0.67
C ALA A 77 -12.01 -4.33 -0.96
N SER A 78 -10.82 -3.90 -1.33
CA SER A 78 -9.62 -4.72 -1.52
C SER A 78 -8.37 -3.87 -1.30
N VAL A 79 -7.19 -4.43 -1.54
CA VAL A 79 -5.91 -3.77 -1.31
C VAL A 79 -5.80 -2.50 -2.16
N CYS A 80 -5.42 -1.42 -1.52
CA CYS A 80 -5.29 -0.11 -2.16
C CYS A 80 -4.13 0.65 -1.56
N ILE A 81 -3.46 1.46 -2.37
CA ILE A 81 -2.51 2.46 -1.89
C ILE A 81 -2.72 3.77 -2.61
N TYR A 82 -2.27 4.84 -1.98
CA TYR A 82 -2.07 6.13 -2.64
C TYR A 82 -0.59 6.46 -2.53
N PHE A 83 -0.01 7.05 -3.55
CA PHE A 83 1.39 7.46 -3.46
C PHE A 83 1.64 8.78 -4.18
N THR A 84 2.69 9.46 -3.72
CA THR A 84 3.24 10.65 -4.37
C THR A 84 4.72 10.41 -4.66
N SER A 85 5.25 11.07 -5.67
CA SER A 85 6.67 11.04 -6.01
C SER A 85 7.04 12.34 -6.71
N ASP A 86 8.26 12.81 -6.48
CA ASP A 86 8.81 13.97 -7.21
C ASP A 86 9.33 13.57 -8.59
N LYS A 87 9.41 12.28 -8.87
CA LYS A 87 9.88 11.78 -10.16
C LYS A 87 8.73 11.62 -11.14
N ALA A 88 9.05 11.74 -12.43
CA ALA A 88 8.07 11.46 -13.47
C ALA A 88 7.62 10.01 -13.42
N VAL A 89 6.31 9.78 -13.49
CA VAL A 89 5.70 8.46 -13.37
C VAL A 89 4.95 8.13 -14.64
N SER A 90 5.25 6.96 -15.22
CA SER A 90 4.44 6.40 -16.29
C SER A 90 3.36 5.50 -15.67
N ALA A 91 2.14 6.05 -15.54
CA ALA A 91 1.02 5.34 -14.92
C ALA A 91 0.74 4.01 -15.61
N LYS A 92 0.74 4.03 -16.94
CA LYS A 92 0.47 2.82 -17.74
C LYS A 92 1.50 1.72 -17.51
N ARG A 93 2.78 2.10 -17.45
CA ARG A 93 3.87 1.16 -17.21
C ARG A 93 3.84 0.60 -15.81
N LEU A 94 3.62 1.46 -14.81
CA LEU A 94 3.54 1.03 -13.42
C LEU A 94 2.33 0.15 -13.17
N GLN A 95 1.19 0.49 -13.74
CA GLN A 95 0.00 -0.36 -13.61
C GLN A 95 0.28 -1.78 -14.09
N LYS A 96 0.93 -1.90 -15.24
CA LYS A 96 1.30 -3.20 -15.80
C LYS A 96 2.28 -3.95 -14.91
N ASN A 97 3.35 -3.28 -14.47
CA ASN A 97 4.41 -3.91 -13.69
C ASN A 97 3.94 -4.28 -12.27
N MET A 98 3.02 -3.52 -11.72
CA MET A 98 2.44 -3.77 -10.39
C MET A 98 1.22 -4.70 -10.45
N VAL A 99 0.81 -5.11 -11.64
CA VAL A 99 -0.36 -5.97 -11.84
C VAL A 99 -1.62 -5.39 -11.17
N ALA A 100 -1.76 -4.08 -11.22
CA ALA A 100 -2.88 -3.38 -10.60
C ALA A 100 -4.10 -3.36 -11.53
N ASP A 101 -5.29 -3.50 -10.93
CA ASP A 101 -6.54 -3.44 -11.69
C ASP A 101 -6.96 -2.01 -12.00
N GLU A 102 -6.63 -1.07 -11.10
CA GLU A 102 -6.88 0.36 -11.30
C GLU A 102 -5.63 1.16 -10.93
N PHE A 103 -5.40 2.23 -11.67
CA PHE A 103 -4.25 3.12 -11.44
C PHE A 103 -4.65 4.51 -11.94
N ASP A 104 -4.99 5.41 -11.02
CA ASP A 104 -5.59 6.69 -11.36
C ASP A 104 -4.89 7.88 -10.69
N LEU A 105 -4.66 8.93 -11.47
CA LEU A 105 -4.19 10.20 -10.91
C LEU A 105 -5.36 10.90 -10.21
N GLN A 106 -5.12 11.31 -8.96
CA GLN A 106 -6.11 12.01 -8.15
C GLN A 106 -5.98 13.53 -8.28
N ASP A 107 -7.01 14.25 -7.85
CA ASP A 107 -7.03 15.72 -7.94
C ASP A 107 -5.93 16.38 -7.11
N ASP A 108 -5.49 15.72 -6.03
CA ASP A 108 -4.43 16.24 -5.16
C ASP A 108 -3.01 15.93 -5.66
N GLY A 109 -2.87 15.32 -6.82
CA GLY A 109 -1.58 14.96 -7.39
C GLY A 109 -1.05 13.60 -6.97
N SER A 110 -1.73 12.90 -6.07
CA SER A 110 -1.37 11.52 -5.72
C SER A 110 -1.91 10.55 -6.77
N TYR A 111 -1.37 9.32 -6.78
CA TYR A 111 -1.90 8.23 -7.58
C TYR A 111 -2.58 7.23 -6.68
N ARG A 112 -3.74 6.76 -7.09
CA ARG A 112 -4.47 5.68 -6.44
C ARG A 112 -4.20 4.39 -7.20
N VAL A 113 -3.79 3.35 -6.48
CA VAL A 113 -3.51 2.03 -7.07
C VAL A 113 -4.35 1.01 -6.31
N TRP A 114 -5.10 0.20 -7.06
CA TRP A 114 -6.06 -0.73 -6.47
C TRP A 114 -5.93 -2.11 -7.12
N TRP A 115 -5.98 -3.15 -6.27
CA TRP A 115 -5.93 -4.55 -6.69
C TRP A 115 -7.18 -5.29 -6.23
N ASP A 116 -7.71 -6.07 -7.12
CA ASP A 116 -8.84 -6.94 -6.79
C ASP A 116 -8.35 -8.21 -6.09
#